data_399559399a69e345c21a0bfd5dd3502b
#
_entry.id   399559399a69e345c21a0bfd5dd3502b
#
_cell.length_a   1.000
_cell.length_b   1.000
_cell.length_c   1.000
_cell.angle_alpha   90.00
_cell.angle_beta   90.00
_cell.angle_gamma   90.00
#
_symmetry.space_group_name_H-M   'P 1'
#
loop_
_entity.id
_entity.type
_entity.pdbx_description
1 polymer ?
#
loop_
_entity_poly.entity_id
_entity_poly.type
_entity_poly.pdbx_seq_one_letter_code
_entity_poly.pdbx_strand_id
1 'polypeptide(L)' 'RALFTLAAYNAGPNRIAQYRKEAARRGLNGNIWFDNVEKVAATKVGAETVQYVKNVSSRYVAYRRSFELNQQRKQLRPR' A
#
# COMPACT_ATOMS: atom_id res chain seq x y z
N ARG A 1 -3.24 -3.05 5.63
CA ARG A 1 -4.27 -2.15 6.15
C ARG A 1 -3.95 -0.71 5.90
N ALA A 2 -2.72 -0.28 6.17
CA ALA A 2 -2.32 1.07 5.82
C ALA A 2 -2.46 1.32 4.32
N LEU A 3 -2.18 0.31 3.49
CA LEU A 3 -2.30 0.46 2.04
C LEU A 3 -3.75 0.66 1.60
N PHE A 4 -4.69 -0.06 2.21
CA PHE A 4 -6.11 0.15 1.92
C PHE A 4 -6.59 1.52 2.40
N THR A 5 -6.07 2.00 3.51
CA THR A 5 -6.37 3.34 4.00
C THR A 5 -5.90 4.40 3.00
N LEU A 6 -4.67 4.26 2.50
CA LEU A 6 -4.15 5.17 1.48
C LEU A 6 -4.98 5.13 0.20
N ALA A 7 -5.32 3.94 -0.26
CA ALA A 7 -6.13 3.78 -1.46
C ALA A 7 -7.52 4.41 -1.27
N ALA A 8 -8.13 4.19 -0.10
CA ALA A 8 -9.45 4.74 0.21
C ALA A 8 -9.41 6.26 0.33
N TYR A 9 -8.32 6.82 0.84
CA TYR A 9 -8.15 8.27 0.90
C TYR A 9 -8.16 8.88 -0.50
N ASN A 10 -7.55 8.23 -1.46
CA ASN A 10 -7.46 8.72 -2.83
C ASN A 10 -8.73 8.42 -3.65
N ALA A 11 -9.20 7.18 -3.61
CA ALA A 11 -10.29 6.73 -4.48
C ALA A 11 -11.67 6.69 -3.81
N GLY A 12 -11.70 6.73 -2.48
CA GLY A 12 -12.93 6.62 -1.71
C GLY A 12 -13.12 5.23 -1.13
N PRO A 13 -13.60 5.14 0.13
CA PRO A 13 -13.72 3.86 0.83
C PRO A 13 -14.71 2.89 0.17
N ASN A 14 -15.80 3.40 -0.40
CA ASN A 14 -16.80 2.55 -1.06
C ASN A 14 -16.24 1.88 -2.29
N ARG A 15 -15.45 2.62 -3.09
CA ARG A 15 -14.81 2.05 -4.28
C ARG A 15 -13.82 0.98 -3.90
N ILE A 16 -12.99 1.25 -2.88
CA ILE A 16 -12.00 0.27 -2.44
C ILE A 16 -12.67 -0.99 -1.91
N ALA A 17 -13.76 -0.86 -1.16
CA ALA A 17 -14.53 -2.02 -0.69
C ALA A 17 -15.03 -2.87 -1.87
N GLN A 18 -15.53 -2.22 -2.93
CA GLN A 18 -15.96 -2.91 -4.14
C GLN A 18 -14.81 -3.61 -4.84
N TYR A 19 -13.64 -2.96 -4.92
CA TYR A 19 -12.46 -3.55 -5.57
C TYR A 19 -11.94 -4.75 -4.81
N ARG A 20 -12.03 -4.73 -3.47
CA ARG A 20 -11.65 -5.88 -2.66
C ARG A 20 -12.55 -7.08 -2.95
N LYS A 21 -13.86 -6.85 -3.06
CA LYS A 21 -14.82 -7.91 -3.41
C LYS A 21 -14.56 -8.43 -4.83
N GLU A 22 -14.29 -7.53 -5.76
CA GLU A 22 -14.00 -7.91 -7.14
C GLU A 22 -12.71 -8.72 -7.24
N ALA A 23 -11.69 -8.36 -6.49
CA ALA A 23 -10.44 -9.12 -6.44
C ALA A 23 -10.70 -10.55 -5.99
N ALA A 24 -11.48 -10.72 -4.92
CA ALA A 24 -11.83 -12.05 -4.43
C ALA A 24 -12.61 -12.84 -5.49
N ARG A 25 -13.53 -12.19 -6.20
CA ARG A 25 -14.31 -12.83 -7.25
C ARG A 25 -13.42 -13.32 -8.40
N ARG A 26 -12.33 -12.60 -8.68
CA ARG A 26 -11.38 -12.96 -9.74
C ARG A 26 -10.34 -13.99 -9.29
N GLY A 27 -10.43 -14.49 -8.06
CA GLY A 27 -9.46 -15.44 -7.53
C GLY A 27 -8.22 -14.80 -6.94
N LEU A 28 -8.23 -13.46 -6.78
CA LEU A 28 -7.17 -12.74 -6.10
C LEU A 28 -7.49 -12.62 -4.61
N ASN A 29 -6.53 -12.13 -3.83
CA ASN A 29 -6.75 -11.95 -2.40
C ASN A 29 -7.27 -10.54 -2.11
N GLY A 30 -8.54 -10.41 -1.71
CA GLY A 30 -9.16 -9.13 -1.39
C GLY A 30 -8.63 -8.44 -0.16
N ASN A 31 -7.78 -9.12 0.62
CA ASN A 31 -7.16 -8.57 1.83
C ASN A 31 -5.73 -8.09 1.60
N ILE A 32 -5.20 -8.24 0.40
CA ILE A 32 -3.84 -7.83 0.03
C ILE A 32 -3.94 -6.83 -1.11
N TRP A 33 -3.24 -5.70 -0.96
CA TRP A 33 -3.23 -4.66 -1.99
C TRP A 33 -2.34 -5.04 -3.17
N PHE A 34 -1.03 -5.24 -2.92
CA PHE A 34 -0.06 -5.46 -4.01
C PHE A 34 -0.38 -6.73 -4.79
N ASP A 35 -0.41 -6.60 -6.11
CA ASP A 35 -0.68 -7.68 -7.08
C ASP A 35 -2.06 -8.32 -6.92
N ASN A 36 -2.92 -7.80 -6.06
CA ASN A 36 -4.26 -8.30 -5.82
C ASN A 36 -5.28 -7.18 -6.07
N VAL A 37 -5.69 -6.47 -5.04
CA VAL A 37 -6.66 -5.38 -5.22
C VAL A 37 -6.11 -4.29 -6.12
N GLU A 38 -4.81 -4.07 -6.11
CA GLU A 38 -4.13 -3.14 -7.00
C GLU A 38 -4.48 -3.38 -8.46
N LYS A 39 -4.54 -4.63 -8.91
CA LYS A 39 -4.88 -4.98 -10.30
C LYS A 39 -6.30 -4.56 -10.66
N VAL A 40 -7.23 -4.74 -9.73
CA VAL A 40 -8.61 -4.31 -9.93
C VAL A 40 -8.68 -2.78 -10.01
N ALA A 41 -8.03 -2.10 -9.09
CA ALA A 41 -8.02 -0.64 -9.07
C ALA A 41 -7.45 -0.06 -10.36
N ALA A 42 -6.38 -0.67 -10.88
CA ALA A 42 -5.76 -0.22 -12.12
C ALA A 42 -6.72 -0.27 -13.30
N THR A 43 -7.61 -1.27 -13.35
CA THR A 43 -8.57 -1.41 -14.44
C THR A 43 -9.83 -0.53 -14.26
N LYS A 44 -10.15 -0.15 -13.02
CA LYS A 44 -11.41 0.59 -12.72
C LYS A 44 -11.20 2.09 -12.65
N VAL A 45 -10.18 2.56 -11.94
CA VAL A 45 -9.92 4.00 -11.75
C VAL A 45 -8.68 4.48 -12.49
N GLY A 46 -8.01 3.59 -13.23
CA GLY A 46 -6.78 3.92 -13.92
C GLY A 46 -5.59 3.98 -12.99
N ALA A 47 -4.53 4.64 -13.45
CA ALA A 47 -3.24 4.61 -12.78
C ALA A 47 -3.13 5.51 -11.57
N GLU A 48 -4.04 6.45 -11.37
CA GLU A 48 -3.91 7.48 -10.34
C GLU A 48 -3.81 6.90 -8.94
N THR A 49 -4.80 6.08 -8.55
CA THR A 49 -4.83 5.50 -7.20
C THR A 49 -3.68 4.54 -6.98
N VAL A 50 -3.37 3.72 -7.99
CA VAL A 50 -2.24 2.79 -7.93
C VAL A 50 -0.94 3.56 -7.72
N GLN A 51 -0.74 4.62 -8.48
CA GLN A 51 0.46 5.43 -8.39
C GLN A 51 0.56 6.16 -7.05
N TYR A 52 -0.59 6.65 -6.55
CA TYR A 52 -0.66 7.31 -5.26
C TYR A 52 -0.21 6.38 -4.13
N VAL A 53 -0.77 5.17 -4.08
CA VAL A 53 -0.42 4.18 -3.06
C VAL A 53 1.05 3.83 -3.15
N LYS A 54 1.55 3.61 -4.37
CA LYS A 54 2.95 3.28 -4.60
C LYS A 54 3.88 4.38 -4.11
N ASN A 55 3.59 5.63 -4.46
CA ASN A 55 4.45 6.77 -4.10
C ASN A 55 4.46 7.00 -2.60
N VAL A 56 3.29 7.01 -1.96
CA VAL A 56 3.20 7.28 -0.53
C VAL A 56 3.78 6.14 0.28
N SER A 57 3.48 4.89 -0.08
CA SER A 57 3.99 3.73 0.65
C SER A 57 5.50 3.59 0.50
N SER A 58 6.05 3.92 -0.68
CA SER A 58 7.50 3.90 -0.90
C SER A 58 8.22 4.89 0.02
N ARG A 59 7.67 6.09 0.19
CA ARG A 59 8.23 7.10 1.11
C ARG A 59 8.18 6.60 2.55
N TYR A 60 7.09 5.98 2.94
CA TYR A 60 6.93 5.45 4.28
C TYR A 60 7.94 4.34 4.55
N VAL A 61 8.11 3.40 3.62
CA VAL A 61 9.06 2.31 3.75
C VAL A 61 10.49 2.84 3.84
N ALA A 62 10.85 3.79 2.99
CA ALA A 62 12.19 4.39 3.00
C ALA A 62 12.48 5.09 4.32
N TYR A 63 11.53 5.85 4.83
CA TYR A 63 11.66 6.55 6.10
C TYR A 63 11.85 5.56 7.26
N ARG A 64 11.03 4.54 7.32
CA ARG A 64 11.09 3.52 8.36
C ARG A 64 12.42 2.77 8.33
N ARG A 65 12.90 2.46 7.13
CA ARG A 65 14.19 1.79 6.96
C ARG A 65 15.35 2.65 7.48
N SER A 66 15.32 3.94 7.17
CA SER A 66 16.33 4.87 7.67
C SER A 66 16.33 4.94 9.20
N PHE A 67 15.15 4.96 9.80
CA PHE A 67 15.01 4.96 11.25
C PHE A 67 15.59 3.69 11.86
N GLU A 68 15.28 2.54 11.29
CA GLU A 68 15.81 1.25 11.77
C GLU A 68 17.31 1.17 11.66
N LEU A 69 17.89 1.65 10.57
CA LEU A 69 19.34 1.69 10.39
C LEU A 69 20.01 2.58 11.43
N ASN A 70 19.41 3.74 11.73
CA ASN A 70 19.93 4.62 12.78
C ASN A 70 19.90 3.96 14.15
N GLN A 71 18.85 3.22 14.46
CA GLN A 71 18.78 2.47 15.72
C GLN A 71 19.87 1.42 15.82
N GLN A 72 20.12 0.70 14.74
CA GLN A 72 21.21 -0.29 14.68
C GLN A 72 22.58 0.36 14.90
N ARG A 73 22.83 1.52 14.30
CA ARG A 73 24.08 2.25 14.48
C ARG A 73 24.30 2.62 15.94
N LYS A 74 23.23 3.08 16.62
CA LYS A 74 23.32 3.44 18.03
C LYS A 74 23.69 2.24 18.90
N GLN A 75 23.16 1.07 18.59
CA GLN A 75 23.42 -0.16 19.32
C GLN A 75 24.85 -0.66 19.11
N LEU A 76 25.40 -0.45 17.91
CA LEU A 76 26.73 -0.91 17.55
C LEU A 76 27.84 0.05 17.96
N ARG A 77 27.48 1.27 18.38
CA ARG A 77 28.47 2.30 18.73
C ARG A 77 29.20 1.91 20.01
N PRO A 78 30.51 1.88 20.02
CA PRO A 78 31.28 1.63 21.26
C PRO A 78 31.03 2.76 22.22
N ARG A 79 31.03 2.41 23.50
CA ARG A 79 30.86 3.39 24.57
C ARG A 79 32.22 3.97 24.97
#